data_a4b07e72148ecaf38eb868311635b9b8
#
_entry.id   a4b07e72148ecaf38eb868311635b9b8
#
_cell.length_a   1.000
_cell.length_b   1.000
_cell.length_c   1.000
_cell.angle_alpha   90.00
_cell.angle_beta   90.00
_cell.angle_gamma   90.00
#
_symmetry.space_group_name_H-M   'P 1'
#
loop_
_entity.id
_entity.type
_entity.pdbx_description
1 polymer ?
#
loop_
_entity_poly.entity_id
_entity_poly.type
_entity_poly.pdbx_seq_one_letter_code
_entity_poly.pdbx_strand_id
1 'polypeptide(L)'
;MDHIFSPIHPPLERLRMVCEKIVEEQREAYEEHGRVLGCPVHSLGAEVSTWEEALQTKIKEAIAQHHRYFESALRDAESQGLIPPIPDPATRARIASAYCEGLMMHARILNDLSVLDAMAEGVQMIARMGPVSS
;
A
#
# COMPACT_ATOMS: atom_id res chain seq x y z
N MET A 1 5.26 -9.15 6.52
CA MET A 1 5.48 -7.75 6.11
C MET A 1 6.63 -7.07 6.86
N ASP A 2 6.81 -7.37 8.16
CA ASP A 2 7.86 -6.73 8.96
C ASP A 2 9.27 -6.90 8.40
N HIS A 3 9.60 -8.08 7.85
CA HIS A 3 10.92 -8.33 7.27
C HIS A 3 11.19 -7.48 6.02
N ILE A 4 10.14 -7.11 5.27
CA ILE A 4 10.27 -6.24 4.08
C ILE A 4 10.64 -4.82 4.52
N PHE A 5 10.02 -4.33 5.59
CA PHE A 5 10.26 -2.98 6.09
C PHE A 5 11.41 -2.89 7.09
N SER A 6 12.21 -3.95 7.20
CA SER A 6 13.44 -3.92 7.98
C SER A 6 14.44 -2.92 7.40
N PRO A 7 15.16 -2.15 8.25
CA PRO A 7 16.18 -1.21 7.78
C PRO A 7 17.32 -1.85 6.97
N ILE A 8 17.43 -3.19 6.98
CA ILE A 8 18.41 -3.90 6.15
C ILE A 8 18.18 -3.70 4.66
N HIS A 9 16.95 -3.42 4.25
CA HIS A 9 16.62 -3.15 2.85
C HIS A 9 16.63 -1.64 2.57
N PRO A 10 17.17 -1.19 1.41
CA PRO A 10 17.05 0.21 1.02
C PRO A 10 15.58 0.68 0.99
N PRO A 11 15.31 1.95 1.33
CA PRO A 11 13.93 2.41 1.48
C PRO A 11 13.04 2.25 0.25
N LEU A 12 13.53 2.61 -0.94
CA LEU A 12 12.75 2.47 -2.17
C LEU A 12 12.57 1.02 -2.56
N GLU A 13 13.53 0.17 -2.21
CA GLU A 13 13.43 -1.28 -2.39
C GLU A 13 12.34 -1.87 -1.50
N ARG A 14 12.22 -1.39 -0.26
CA ARG A 14 11.12 -1.81 0.64
C ARG A 14 9.76 -1.55 0.03
N LEU A 15 9.57 -0.37 -0.57
CA LEU A 15 8.32 -0.03 -1.25
C LEU A 15 8.04 -0.95 -2.44
N ARG A 16 9.08 -1.26 -3.22
CA ARG A 16 8.94 -2.17 -4.35
C ARG A 16 8.59 -3.59 -3.88
N MET A 17 9.26 -4.07 -2.85
CA MET A 17 9.04 -5.41 -2.31
C MET A 17 7.63 -5.61 -1.77
N VAL A 18 7.06 -4.62 -1.09
CA VAL A 18 5.69 -4.74 -0.59
C VAL A 18 4.68 -4.78 -1.74
N CYS A 19 4.91 -4.00 -2.79
CA CYS A 19 4.03 -4.05 -3.97
C CYS A 19 4.10 -5.40 -4.65
N GLU A 20 5.30 -5.95 -4.84
CA GLU A 20 5.50 -7.28 -5.43
C GLU A 20 4.83 -8.37 -4.60
N LYS A 21 4.91 -8.26 -3.27
CA LYS A 21 4.26 -9.21 -2.37
C LYS A 21 2.74 -9.15 -2.49
N ILE A 22 2.17 -7.95 -2.54
CA ILE A 22 0.73 -7.77 -2.74
C ILE A 22 0.28 -8.42 -4.06
N VAL A 23 1.00 -8.13 -5.15
CA VAL A 23 0.67 -8.68 -6.47
C VAL A 23 0.76 -10.20 -6.48
N GLU A 24 1.80 -10.76 -5.86
CA GLU A 24 1.98 -12.21 -5.78
C GLU A 24 0.85 -12.88 -4.98
N GLU A 25 0.46 -12.29 -3.86
CA GLU A 25 -0.66 -12.81 -3.06
C GLU A 25 -1.97 -12.80 -3.85
N GLN A 26 -2.21 -11.75 -4.63
CA GLN A 26 -3.40 -11.67 -5.48
C GLN A 26 -3.35 -12.70 -6.62
N ARG A 27 -2.17 -12.96 -7.18
CA ARG A 27 -1.99 -13.98 -8.21
C ARG A 27 -2.26 -15.38 -7.66
N GLU A 28 -1.71 -15.68 -6.48
CA GLU A 28 -1.95 -16.98 -5.82
C GLU A 28 -3.44 -17.18 -5.53
N ALA A 29 -4.12 -16.15 -5.03
CA ALA A 29 -5.56 -16.21 -4.77
C ALA A 29 -6.34 -16.43 -6.07
N TYR A 30 -5.94 -15.79 -7.16
CA TYR A 30 -6.58 -15.98 -8.46
C TYR A 30 -6.41 -17.42 -8.97
N GLU A 31 -5.22 -17.99 -8.84
CA GLU A 31 -4.95 -19.37 -9.24
C GLU A 31 -5.79 -20.36 -8.43
N GLU A 32 -5.99 -20.09 -7.15
CA GLU A 32 -6.76 -20.97 -6.26
C GLU A 32 -8.27 -20.80 -6.43
N HIS A 33 -8.77 -19.60 -6.59
CA HIS A 33 -10.20 -19.29 -6.56
C HIS A 33 -10.80 -18.85 -7.89
N GLY A 34 -9.98 -18.62 -8.92
CA GLY A 34 -10.43 -18.13 -10.22
C GLY A 34 -10.87 -16.67 -10.21
N ARG A 35 -10.59 -15.92 -9.13
CA ARG A 35 -11.00 -14.53 -8.99
C ARG A 35 -9.95 -13.72 -8.21
N VAL A 36 -9.91 -12.44 -8.51
CA VAL A 36 -9.14 -11.48 -7.71
C VAL A 36 -9.94 -11.16 -6.45
N LEU A 37 -9.37 -11.45 -5.29
CA LEU A 37 -10.07 -11.28 -4.01
C LEU A 37 -9.93 -9.89 -3.39
N GLY A 38 -8.87 -9.15 -3.72
CA GLY A 38 -8.60 -7.85 -3.13
C GLY A 38 -8.08 -7.96 -1.70
N CYS A 39 -8.12 -6.86 -0.96
CA CYS A 39 -7.69 -6.83 0.43
C CYS A 39 -8.87 -7.09 1.35
N PRO A 40 -8.88 -8.19 2.12
CA PRO A 40 -10.00 -8.48 3.03
C PRO A 40 -10.17 -7.45 4.14
N VAL A 41 -9.09 -6.83 4.60
CA VAL A 41 -9.15 -5.79 5.65
C VAL A 41 -9.97 -4.58 5.16
N HIS A 42 -9.71 -4.12 3.95
CA HIS A 42 -10.41 -2.96 3.40
C HIS A 42 -11.84 -3.28 2.98
N SER A 43 -12.06 -4.45 2.39
CA SER A 43 -13.38 -4.88 1.99
C SER A 43 -14.30 -5.06 3.19
N LEU A 44 -13.82 -5.75 4.23
CA LEU A 44 -14.57 -5.96 5.46
C LEU A 44 -14.76 -4.63 6.20
N GLY A 45 -13.72 -3.79 6.25
CA GLY A 45 -13.79 -2.50 6.91
C GLY A 45 -14.83 -1.58 6.32
N ALA A 46 -14.99 -1.59 4.99
CA ALA A 46 -16.00 -0.78 4.33
C ALA A 46 -17.43 -1.21 4.70
N GLU A 47 -17.65 -2.52 4.94
CA GLU A 47 -18.97 -3.04 5.30
C GLU A 47 -19.30 -2.88 6.79
N VAL A 48 -18.34 -3.13 7.69
CA VAL A 48 -18.62 -3.22 9.13
C VAL A 48 -18.26 -1.96 9.91
N SER A 49 -17.65 -0.98 9.26
CA SER A 49 -17.12 0.23 9.93
C SER A 49 -18.18 1.04 10.68
N THR A 50 -19.46 0.83 10.39
CA THR A 50 -20.55 1.62 10.97
C THR A 50 -21.37 0.88 12.04
N TRP A 51 -21.12 -0.43 12.22
CA TRP A 51 -22.02 -1.21 13.12
C TRP A 51 -21.32 -2.16 14.09
N GLU A 52 -20.02 -2.35 14.02
CA GLU A 52 -19.30 -3.22 14.95
C GLU A 52 -18.01 -2.57 15.43
N GLU A 53 -18.09 -1.93 16.61
CA GLU A 53 -17.03 -1.09 17.15
C GLU A 53 -15.71 -1.83 17.41
N ALA A 54 -15.77 -3.02 18.00
CA ALA A 54 -14.56 -3.80 18.32
C ALA A 54 -13.80 -4.20 17.06
N LEU A 55 -14.51 -4.68 16.03
CA LEU A 55 -13.91 -5.05 14.75
C LEU A 55 -13.40 -3.81 14.02
N GLN A 56 -14.15 -2.73 14.05
CA GLN A 56 -13.75 -1.45 13.47
C GLN A 56 -12.41 -0.97 14.05
N THR A 57 -12.22 -1.08 15.37
CA THR A 57 -10.98 -0.69 16.03
C THR A 57 -9.80 -1.49 15.50
N LYS A 58 -9.95 -2.81 15.38
CA LYS A 58 -8.88 -3.68 14.85
C LYS A 58 -8.53 -3.37 13.40
N ILE A 59 -9.53 -3.10 12.58
CA ILE A 59 -9.33 -2.73 11.17
C ILE A 59 -8.58 -1.40 11.07
N LYS A 60 -8.96 -0.42 11.86
CA LYS A 60 -8.27 0.87 11.90
C LYS A 60 -6.81 0.73 12.32
N GLU A 61 -6.54 -0.15 13.29
CA GLU A 61 -5.16 -0.43 13.73
C GLU A 61 -4.33 -1.05 12.60
N ALA A 62 -4.90 -2.00 11.86
CA ALA A 62 -4.22 -2.63 10.73
C ALA A 62 -3.89 -1.62 9.64
N ILE A 63 -4.84 -0.74 9.30
CA ILE A 63 -4.63 0.33 8.32
C ILE A 63 -3.55 1.29 8.80
N ALA A 64 -3.60 1.69 10.06
CA ALA A 64 -2.60 2.59 10.65
C ALA A 64 -1.20 1.97 10.60
N GLN A 65 -1.09 0.66 10.81
CA GLN A 65 0.20 -0.03 10.72
C GLN A 65 0.75 -0.01 9.29
N HIS A 66 -0.07 -0.24 8.28
CA HIS A 66 0.33 -0.13 6.88
C HIS A 66 0.85 1.28 6.58
N HIS A 67 0.14 2.30 7.03
CA HIS A 67 0.57 3.69 6.84
C HIS A 67 1.93 3.95 7.49
N ARG A 68 2.17 3.43 8.69
CA ARG A 68 3.46 3.60 9.38
C ARG A 68 4.62 2.94 8.60
N TYR A 69 4.41 1.78 8.01
CA TYR A 69 5.44 1.14 7.20
C TYR A 69 5.79 1.98 5.97
N PHE A 70 4.79 2.47 5.24
CA PHE A 70 5.03 3.35 4.11
C PHE A 70 5.71 4.65 4.53
N GLU A 71 5.25 5.25 5.61
CA GLU A 71 5.83 6.49 6.13
C GLU A 71 7.30 6.29 6.52
N SER A 72 7.63 5.21 7.21
CA SER A 72 9.00 4.90 7.61
C SER A 72 9.92 4.80 6.40
N ALA A 73 9.50 4.09 5.35
CA ALA A 73 10.29 3.97 4.13
C ALA A 73 10.48 5.32 3.44
N LEU A 74 9.44 6.15 3.39
CA LEU A 74 9.52 7.48 2.78
C LEU A 74 10.43 8.42 3.57
N ARG A 75 10.38 8.40 4.88
CA ARG A 75 11.28 9.20 5.73
C ARG A 75 12.73 8.79 5.56
N ASP A 76 13.00 7.49 5.49
CA ASP A 76 14.35 6.99 5.26
C ASP A 76 14.86 7.37 3.88
N ALA A 77 14.02 7.27 2.85
CA ALA A 77 14.38 7.67 1.48
C ALA A 77 14.71 9.16 1.40
N GLU A 78 13.92 10.00 2.06
CA GLU A 78 14.16 11.44 2.12
C GLU A 78 15.48 11.75 2.84
N SER A 79 15.70 11.14 4.01
CA SER A 79 16.91 11.37 4.80
C SER A 79 18.19 10.92 4.09
N GLN A 80 18.08 9.93 3.21
CA GLN A 80 19.21 9.43 2.41
C GLN A 80 19.37 10.18 1.08
N GLY A 81 18.55 11.18 0.82
CA GLY A 81 18.61 11.97 -0.41
C GLY A 81 18.18 11.23 -1.68
N LEU A 82 17.43 10.14 -1.53
CA LEU A 82 16.98 9.32 -2.65
C LEU A 82 15.76 9.89 -3.36
N ILE A 83 15.00 10.74 -2.67
CA ILE A 83 13.80 11.41 -3.20
C ILE A 83 13.83 12.89 -2.82
N PRO A 84 13.05 13.74 -3.52
CA PRO A 84 12.93 15.15 -3.13
C PRO A 84 12.33 15.28 -1.72
N PRO A 85 12.55 16.41 -1.04
CA PRO A 85 11.96 16.64 0.29
C PRO A 85 10.44 16.47 0.27
N ILE A 86 9.93 15.80 1.30
CA ILE A 86 8.50 15.56 1.47
C ILE A 86 8.01 16.39 2.66
N PRO A 87 7.16 17.42 2.44
CA PRO A 87 6.66 18.24 3.54
C PRO A 87 5.85 17.45 4.58
N ASP A 88 5.13 16.43 4.12
CA ASP A 88 4.28 15.61 4.99
C ASP A 88 4.37 14.13 4.59
N PRO A 89 5.38 13.41 5.12
CA PRO A 89 5.54 11.99 4.82
C PRO A 89 4.33 11.13 5.22
N ALA A 90 3.63 11.49 6.29
CA ALA A 90 2.45 10.75 6.71
C ALA A 90 1.34 10.82 5.65
N THR A 91 1.08 12.00 5.10
CA THR A 91 0.10 12.16 4.02
C THR A 91 0.54 11.44 2.76
N ARG A 92 1.83 11.54 2.38
CA ARG A 92 2.37 10.83 1.23
C ARG A 92 2.21 9.33 1.37
N ALA A 93 2.43 8.80 2.57
CA ALA A 93 2.24 7.38 2.87
C ALA A 93 0.77 6.96 2.69
N ARG A 94 -0.16 7.79 3.13
CA ARG A 94 -1.60 7.52 2.92
C ARG A 94 -1.96 7.49 1.44
N ILE A 95 -1.41 8.39 0.66
CA ILE A 95 -1.65 8.43 -0.79
C ILE A 95 -1.13 7.15 -1.44
N ALA A 96 0.08 6.72 -1.10
CA ALA A 96 0.65 5.49 -1.65
C ALA A 96 -0.17 4.26 -1.26
N SER A 97 -0.57 4.16 0.00
CA SER A 97 -1.40 3.06 0.48
C SER A 97 -2.77 3.05 -0.20
N ALA A 98 -3.43 4.21 -0.31
CA ALA A 98 -4.71 4.34 -0.98
C ALA A 98 -4.64 3.97 -2.47
N TYR A 99 -3.52 4.32 -3.13
CA TYR A 99 -3.28 3.93 -4.51
C TYR A 99 -3.25 2.41 -4.66
N CYS A 100 -2.50 1.72 -3.79
CA CYS A 100 -2.44 0.25 -3.80
C CYS A 100 -3.82 -0.37 -3.59
N GLU A 101 -4.56 0.13 -2.61
CA GLU A 101 -5.90 -0.37 -2.31
C GLU A 101 -6.87 -0.12 -3.46
N GLY A 102 -6.77 1.05 -4.10
CA GLY A 102 -7.58 1.38 -5.27
C GLY A 102 -7.34 0.42 -6.42
N LEU A 103 -6.07 0.09 -6.70
CA LEU A 103 -5.73 -0.88 -7.74
C LEU A 103 -6.29 -2.26 -7.42
N MET A 104 -6.16 -2.71 -6.16
CA MET A 104 -6.72 -4.00 -5.76
C MET A 104 -8.23 -4.04 -5.89
N MET A 105 -8.92 -2.97 -5.53
CA MET A 105 -10.37 -2.88 -5.69
C MET A 105 -10.78 -2.92 -7.16
N HIS A 106 -10.09 -2.18 -8.02
CA HIS A 106 -10.36 -2.20 -9.47
C HIS A 106 -10.11 -3.59 -10.04
N ALA A 107 -8.99 -4.22 -9.66
CA ALA A 107 -8.67 -5.56 -10.11
C ALA A 107 -9.76 -6.56 -9.71
N ARG A 108 -10.29 -6.42 -8.50
CA ARG A 108 -11.39 -7.26 -8.01
C ARG A 108 -12.68 -7.04 -8.78
N ILE A 109 -13.07 -5.78 -8.97
CA ILE A 109 -14.31 -5.44 -9.69
C ILE A 109 -14.25 -5.94 -11.13
N LEU A 110 -13.13 -5.74 -11.81
CA LEU A 110 -12.92 -6.14 -13.19
C LEU A 110 -12.53 -7.61 -13.33
N ASN A 111 -12.18 -8.26 -12.23
CA ASN A 111 -11.59 -9.60 -12.18
C ASN A 111 -10.40 -9.72 -13.14
N ASP A 112 -9.49 -8.75 -13.06
CA ASP A 112 -8.37 -8.61 -13.99
C ASP A 112 -7.09 -8.31 -13.22
N LEU A 113 -6.20 -9.32 -13.14
CA LEU A 113 -4.91 -9.18 -12.46
C LEU A 113 -3.99 -8.13 -13.10
N SER A 114 -4.15 -7.89 -14.42
CA SER A 114 -3.26 -6.93 -15.11
C SER A 114 -3.39 -5.50 -14.60
N VAL A 115 -4.49 -5.17 -13.93
CA VAL A 115 -4.65 -3.86 -13.27
C VAL A 115 -3.55 -3.63 -12.25
N LEU A 116 -3.01 -4.69 -11.65
CA LEU A 116 -1.99 -4.60 -10.61
C LEU A 116 -0.58 -4.37 -11.15
N ASP A 117 -0.37 -4.48 -12.46
CA ASP A 117 0.96 -4.34 -13.09
C ASP A 117 1.58 -2.97 -12.87
N ALA A 118 0.77 -1.94 -12.67
CA ALA A 118 1.23 -0.58 -12.45
C ALA A 118 1.56 -0.25 -10.99
N MET A 119 1.32 -1.17 -10.05
CA MET A 119 1.40 -0.86 -8.62
C MET A 119 2.78 -0.40 -8.17
N ALA A 120 3.81 -1.19 -8.45
CA ALA A 120 5.17 -0.86 -8.01
C ALA A 120 5.67 0.44 -8.63
N GLU A 121 5.46 0.62 -9.93
CA GLU A 121 5.86 1.83 -10.63
C GLU A 121 5.13 3.07 -10.10
N GLY A 122 3.82 2.96 -9.89
CA GLY A 122 3.01 4.06 -9.37
C GLY A 122 3.42 4.46 -7.95
N VAL A 123 3.73 3.51 -7.09
CA VAL A 123 4.23 3.80 -5.74
C VAL A 123 5.58 4.52 -5.81
N GLN A 124 6.49 4.10 -6.71
CA GLN A 124 7.77 4.80 -6.91
C GLN A 124 7.55 6.23 -7.39
N MET A 125 6.63 6.44 -8.31
CA MET A 125 6.28 7.79 -8.78
C MET A 125 5.76 8.65 -7.64
N ILE A 126 4.86 8.12 -6.82
CA ILE A 126 4.30 8.84 -5.66
C ILE A 126 5.42 9.21 -4.68
N ALA A 127 6.34 8.27 -4.41
CA ALA A 127 7.47 8.52 -3.50
C ALA A 127 8.39 9.64 -4.02
N ARG A 128 8.58 9.73 -5.33
CA ARG A 128 9.52 10.66 -5.97
C ARG A 128 8.91 12.01 -6.30
N MET A 129 7.58 12.17 -6.18
CA MET A 129 6.94 13.47 -6.46
C MET A 129 7.44 14.53 -5.50
N GLY A 130 7.83 15.69 -6.05
CA GLY A 130 8.19 16.83 -5.24
C GLY A 130 6.98 17.48 -4.57
N PRO A 131 7.20 18.55 -3.77
CA PRO A 131 6.11 19.32 -3.19
C PRO A 131 5.23 19.90 -4.29
N VAL A 132 3.91 19.94 -4.05
CA VAL A 132 3.00 20.63 -4.98
C VAL A 132 3.23 22.12 -4.81
N SER A 133 3.61 22.81 -5.91
CA SER A 133 3.74 24.26 -5.88
C SER A 133 2.34 24.89 -5.91
N SER A 134 2.10 25.74 -4.94
CA SER A 134 0.85 26.49 -4.83
C SER A 134 0.85 27.68 -5.74
#